data_1cd7a90c1e56665222f091fb70b5c55f
#
_entry.id   1cd7a90c1e56665222f091fb70b5c55f
#
_cell.length_a   1.000
_cell.length_b   1.000
_cell.length_c   1.000
_cell.angle_alpha   90.00
_cell.angle_beta   90.00
_cell.angle_gamma   90.00
#
_symmetry.space_group_name_H-M   'P 1'
#
loop_
_entity.id
_entity.type
_entity.pdbx_description
1 polymer ?
#
loop_
_entity_poly.entity_id
_entity_poly.type
_entity_poly.pdbx_seq_one_letter_code
_entity_poly.pdbx_strand_id
1 'polypeptide(L)'
;MHLQTYGKSYIIRLYASWHAKKGEKREFKEEWLMVTAVVGANWGDEGKGKITDMLGEESDIIVRFQGGSNAGHTIVNDYGKFALHILPSGVFYDHTTSIIGNGVALNIPDLFREINDIVNQGVPKPKILVSDRAQIVMPYHVLFDQYEEERLAGKSFGSTKSGIAPFY
;
A
#
# COMPACT_ATOMS: atom_id res chain seq x y z
N MET A 1 -3.19 15.00 -18.00
CA MET A 1 -2.51 13.74 -17.64
C MET A 1 -1.04 13.90 -17.93
N HIS A 2 -0.19 13.73 -16.95
CA HIS A 2 1.27 13.81 -17.12
C HIS A 2 1.85 12.43 -16.79
N LEU A 3 2.66 11.87 -17.69
CA LEU A 3 3.34 10.59 -17.48
C LEU A 3 4.82 10.86 -17.26
N GLN A 4 5.37 10.37 -16.17
CA GLN A 4 6.80 10.45 -15.86
C GLN A 4 7.33 9.06 -15.53
N THR A 5 8.52 8.71 -16.02
CA THR A 5 9.13 7.41 -15.79
C THR A 5 10.29 7.52 -14.81
N TYR A 6 10.35 6.59 -13.86
CA TYR A 6 11.48 6.42 -12.96
C TYR A 6 11.94 4.97 -13.03
N GLY A 7 12.99 4.73 -13.80
CA GLY A 7 13.44 3.36 -14.08
C GLY A 7 12.35 2.55 -14.78
N LYS A 8 11.88 1.47 -14.11
CA LYS A 8 10.79 0.61 -14.59
C LYS A 8 9.42 0.96 -13.99
N SER A 9 9.30 2.03 -13.23
CA SER A 9 8.04 2.52 -12.65
C SER A 9 7.48 3.67 -13.46
N TYR A 10 6.15 3.78 -13.49
CA TYR A 10 5.43 4.87 -14.14
C TYR A 10 4.70 5.68 -13.08
N ILE A 11 4.83 7.01 -13.16
CA ILE A 11 4.05 7.96 -12.37
C ILE A 11 3.03 8.59 -13.30
N ILE A 12 1.75 8.39 -12.98
CA ILE A 12 0.63 8.99 -13.70
C ILE A 12 0.03 10.06 -12.79
N ARG A 13 0.11 11.32 -13.20
CA ARG A 13 -0.52 12.42 -12.49
C ARG A 13 -1.80 12.83 -13.20
N LEU A 14 -2.90 12.74 -12.46
CA LEU A 14 -4.22 13.16 -12.90
C LEU A 14 -4.58 14.42 -12.12
N TYR A 15 -5.03 15.45 -12.84
CA TYR A 15 -5.51 16.68 -12.25
C TYR A 15 -7.04 16.70 -12.42
N ALA A 16 -7.76 16.84 -11.32
CA ALA A 16 -9.20 16.98 -11.30
C ALA A 16 -9.57 18.31 -10.64
N SER A 17 -10.45 19.08 -11.27
CA SER A 17 -11.06 20.22 -10.63
C SER A 17 -12.38 19.78 -9.97
N TRP A 18 -12.55 20.06 -8.68
CA TRP A 18 -13.79 19.83 -7.98
C TRP A 18 -14.66 21.09 -8.06
N HIS A 19 -15.86 20.97 -8.63
CA HIS A 19 -16.87 22.02 -8.59
C HIS A 19 -17.86 21.67 -7.47
N ALA A 20 -17.81 22.40 -6.36
CA ALA A 20 -18.83 22.27 -5.32
C ALA A 20 -20.20 22.73 -5.85
N LYS A 21 -21.27 22.00 -5.50
CA LYS A 21 -22.64 22.36 -5.87
C LYS A 21 -22.98 23.75 -5.30
N LYS A 22 -23.58 24.60 -6.16
CA LYS A 22 -24.07 25.93 -5.88
C LYS A 22 -24.98 25.97 -4.64
N GLY A 23 -24.53 26.62 -3.56
CA GLY A 23 -25.37 26.83 -2.35
C GLY A 23 -24.62 27.32 -1.11
N GLU A 24 -23.33 27.15 -1.01
CA GLU A 24 -22.53 27.64 0.12
C GLU A 24 -21.63 28.80 -0.33
N LYS A 25 -21.78 29.96 0.34
CA LYS A 25 -20.85 31.10 0.20
C LYS A 25 -19.51 30.73 0.86
N ARG A 26 -18.66 30.00 0.14
CA ARG A 26 -17.22 29.92 0.43
C ARG A 26 -16.49 30.57 -0.74
N GLU A 27 -15.54 31.45 -0.44
CA GLU A 27 -14.61 31.96 -1.45
C GLU A 27 -13.93 30.78 -2.13
N PHE A 28 -14.17 30.62 -3.42
CA PHE A 28 -13.56 29.57 -4.22
C PHE A 28 -12.08 29.89 -4.42
N LYS A 29 -11.19 29.27 -3.65
CA LYS A 29 -9.89 28.91 -4.16
C LYS A 29 -10.08 27.69 -5.04
N GLU A 30 -9.66 27.74 -6.30
CA GLU A 30 -9.54 26.56 -7.15
C GLU A 30 -8.45 25.66 -6.53
N GLU A 31 -8.85 24.75 -5.65
CA GLU A 31 -7.96 23.71 -5.15
C GLU A 31 -7.93 22.59 -6.19
N TRP A 32 -6.82 22.51 -6.89
CA TRP A 32 -6.57 21.41 -7.81
C TRP A 32 -6.26 20.14 -7.01
N LEU A 33 -7.17 19.18 -7.03
CA LEU A 33 -6.89 17.85 -6.49
C LEU A 33 -5.92 17.15 -7.44
N MET A 34 -4.70 16.94 -6.98
CA MET A 34 -3.70 16.17 -7.71
C MET A 34 -3.73 14.70 -7.26
N VAL A 35 -4.05 13.79 -8.17
CA VAL A 35 -3.96 12.35 -7.93
C VAL A 35 -2.76 11.81 -8.68
N THR A 36 -1.85 11.17 -7.94
CA THR A 36 -0.65 10.53 -8.50
C THR A 36 -0.79 9.01 -8.35
N ALA A 37 -0.70 8.27 -9.45
CA ALA A 37 -0.65 6.81 -9.42
C ALA A 37 0.77 6.33 -9.74
N VAL A 38 1.32 5.47 -8.88
CA VAL A 38 2.59 4.78 -9.10
C VAL A 38 2.30 3.36 -9.54
N VAL A 39 2.65 3.03 -10.78
CA VAL A 39 2.40 1.72 -11.37
C VAL A 39 3.69 1.08 -11.87
N GLY A 40 3.80 -0.22 -11.73
CA GLY A 40 4.90 -1.00 -12.31
C GLY A 40 4.53 -1.48 -13.70
N ALA A 41 5.51 -1.49 -14.62
CA ALA A 41 5.31 -1.99 -15.96
C ALA A 41 5.39 -3.50 -16.05
N ASN A 42 6.24 -4.12 -15.21
CA ASN A 42 6.59 -5.53 -15.34
C ASN A 42 7.39 -6.04 -14.13
N TRP A 43 7.43 -7.34 -13.89
CA TRP A 43 8.31 -8.09 -12.99
C TRP A 43 8.13 -7.91 -11.47
N GLY A 44 7.51 -6.87 -10.95
CA GLY A 44 7.19 -6.68 -9.53
C GLY A 44 8.27 -6.02 -8.67
N ASP A 45 9.51 -5.90 -9.16
CA ASP A 45 10.67 -5.35 -8.46
C ASP A 45 11.12 -3.97 -8.98
N GLU A 46 10.19 -3.20 -9.53
CA GLU A 46 10.47 -1.90 -10.18
C GLU A 46 10.79 -0.77 -9.21
N GLY A 47 10.74 -1.03 -7.90
CA GLY A 47 11.00 -0.02 -6.88
C GLY A 47 9.83 0.92 -6.59
N LYS A 48 8.58 0.49 -6.84
CA LYS A 48 7.36 1.27 -6.56
C LYS A 48 7.30 1.78 -5.14
N GLY A 49 7.64 0.94 -4.16
CA GLY A 49 7.64 1.31 -2.74
C GLY A 49 8.53 2.50 -2.45
N LYS A 50 9.75 2.53 -3.01
CA LYS A 50 10.68 3.64 -2.86
C LYS A 50 10.17 4.94 -3.50
N ILE A 51 9.56 4.85 -4.68
CA ILE A 51 8.97 6.01 -5.36
C ILE A 51 7.78 6.54 -4.55
N THR A 52 6.92 5.65 -4.03
CA THR A 52 5.78 6.05 -3.20
C THR A 52 6.23 6.69 -1.90
N ASP A 53 7.31 6.21 -1.30
CA ASP A 53 7.91 6.79 -0.10
C ASP A 53 8.41 8.22 -0.37
N MET A 54 9.17 8.43 -1.45
CA MET A 54 9.63 9.77 -1.85
C MET A 54 8.46 10.75 -2.09
N LEU A 55 7.36 10.29 -2.70
CA LEU A 55 6.19 11.11 -2.95
C LEU A 55 5.32 11.29 -1.69
N GLY A 56 5.53 10.45 -0.68
CA GLY A 56 4.78 10.43 0.57
C GLY A 56 4.94 11.70 1.38
N GLU A 57 6.12 12.29 1.35
CA GLU A 57 6.45 13.53 2.06
C GLU A 57 5.55 14.71 1.64
N GLU A 58 5.14 14.74 0.37
CA GLU A 58 4.28 15.80 -0.19
C GLU A 58 2.81 15.39 -0.30
N SER A 59 2.43 14.23 0.27
CA SER A 59 1.10 13.65 0.05
C SER A 59 0.26 13.68 1.33
N ASP A 60 -0.96 14.22 1.26
CA ASP A 60 -1.93 14.19 2.37
C ASP A 60 -2.53 12.78 2.56
N ILE A 61 -2.66 12.02 1.47
CA ILE A 61 -3.28 10.70 1.46
C ILE A 61 -2.44 9.75 0.62
N ILE A 62 -2.13 8.59 1.17
CA ILE A 62 -1.49 7.49 0.43
C ILE A 62 -2.41 6.27 0.45
N VAL A 63 -2.74 5.76 -0.72
CA VAL A 63 -3.65 4.62 -0.87
C VAL A 63 -2.91 3.40 -1.40
N ARG A 64 -2.93 2.31 -0.64
CA ARG A 64 -2.65 0.99 -1.16
C ARG A 64 -3.95 0.42 -1.73
N PHE A 65 -4.06 0.37 -3.03
CA PHE A 65 -5.33 0.05 -3.68
C PHE A 65 -5.51 -1.45 -3.97
N GLN A 66 -4.43 -2.24 -4.00
CA GLN A 66 -4.47 -3.69 -4.30
C GLN A 66 -3.26 -4.45 -3.74
N GLY A 67 -3.29 -5.79 -3.89
CA GLY A 67 -2.24 -6.71 -3.47
C GLY A 67 -2.40 -7.15 -2.02
N GLY A 68 -1.47 -7.96 -1.53
CA GLY A 68 -1.49 -8.53 -0.18
C GLY A 68 -0.13 -8.49 0.49
N SER A 69 0.03 -9.26 1.55
CA SER A 69 1.27 -9.33 2.35
C SER A 69 2.36 -10.21 1.74
N ASN A 70 2.14 -10.78 0.54
CA ASN A 70 3.10 -11.64 -0.14
C ASN A 70 4.31 -10.91 -0.71
N ALA A 71 4.22 -9.60 -0.94
CA ALA A 71 5.32 -8.78 -1.44
C ALA A 71 5.63 -7.68 -0.44
N GLY A 72 6.91 -7.53 -0.07
CA GLY A 72 7.38 -6.49 0.82
C GLY A 72 8.20 -5.44 0.08
N HIS A 73 8.30 -4.26 0.69
CA HIS A 73 9.25 -3.23 0.29
C HIS A 73 10.01 -2.71 1.50
N THR A 74 11.27 -2.38 1.29
CA THR A 74 12.13 -1.85 2.35
C THR A 74 12.19 -0.34 2.27
N ILE A 75 11.93 0.31 3.39
CA ILE A 75 12.09 1.75 3.60
C ILE A 75 13.23 1.97 4.58
N VAL A 76 14.06 2.97 4.31
CA VAL A 76 15.12 3.43 5.21
C VAL A 76 14.92 4.92 5.42
N ASN A 77 14.69 5.31 6.68
CA ASN A 77 14.46 6.69 7.09
C ASN A 77 15.12 6.96 8.45
N ASP A 78 14.86 8.12 9.04
CA ASP A 78 15.45 8.54 10.33
C ASP A 78 15.06 7.64 11.51
N TYR A 79 13.95 6.91 11.45
CA TYR A 79 13.54 5.93 12.45
C TYR A 79 14.27 4.59 12.31
N GLY A 80 14.87 4.30 11.14
CA GLY A 80 15.59 3.06 10.89
C GLY A 80 15.27 2.39 9.56
N LYS A 81 15.39 1.06 9.55
CA LYS A 81 15.12 0.23 8.37
C LYS A 81 13.90 -0.64 8.63
N PHE A 82 12.89 -0.53 7.78
CA PHE A 82 11.61 -1.22 7.90
C PHE A 82 11.31 -2.04 6.65
N ALA A 83 10.85 -3.27 6.85
CA ALA A 83 10.31 -4.11 5.79
C ALA A 83 8.77 -4.12 5.92
N LEU A 84 8.08 -3.36 5.08
CA LEU A 84 6.61 -3.30 5.08
C LEU A 84 6.04 -4.27 4.04
N HIS A 85 4.99 -5.00 4.42
CA HIS A 85 4.29 -5.94 3.55
C HIS A 85 2.86 -5.50 3.27
N ILE A 86 2.13 -5.02 4.30
CA ILE A 86 0.74 -4.60 4.15
C ILE A 86 0.57 -3.09 4.32
N LEU A 87 1.38 -2.44 5.13
CA LEU A 87 1.27 -1.01 5.37
C LEU A 87 1.68 -0.18 4.14
N PRO A 88 0.96 0.90 3.82
CA PRO A 88 1.40 1.91 2.87
C PRO A 88 2.63 2.68 3.37
N SER A 89 3.45 3.21 2.46
CA SER A 89 4.66 3.98 2.82
C SER A 89 4.37 5.25 3.63
N GLY A 90 3.17 5.80 3.54
CA GLY A 90 2.75 7.02 4.25
C GLY A 90 2.68 6.91 5.78
N VAL A 91 2.86 5.70 6.34
CA VAL A 91 2.78 5.48 7.79
C VAL A 91 3.89 6.16 8.60
N PHE A 92 4.92 6.68 7.95
CA PHE A 92 6.02 7.38 8.59
C PHE A 92 5.81 8.90 8.69
N TYR A 93 4.76 9.43 8.06
CA TYR A 93 4.50 10.87 8.00
C TYR A 93 3.25 11.24 8.81
N ASP A 94 3.40 12.13 9.79
CA ASP A 94 2.31 12.51 10.73
C ASP A 94 1.12 13.19 10.03
N HIS A 95 1.40 13.94 8.96
CA HIS A 95 0.36 14.64 8.19
C HIS A 95 -0.40 13.71 7.25
N THR A 96 0.17 12.56 6.89
CA THR A 96 -0.40 11.66 5.89
C THR A 96 -1.44 10.72 6.49
N THR A 97 -2.56 10.56 5.79
CA THR A 97 -3.52 9.49 6.07
C THR A 97 -3.27 8.32 5.13
N SER A 98 -2.93 7.17 5.69
CA SER A 98 -2.73 5.92 4.95
C SER A 98 -4.05 5.18 4.79
N ILE A 99 -4.37 4.77 3.56
CA ILE A 99 -5.62 4.05 3.27
C ILE A 99 -5.31 2.66 2.70
N ILE A 100 -5.92 1.64 3.28
CA ILE A 100 -5.97 0.29 2.73
C ILE A 100 -7.27 0.16 1.94
N GLY A 101 -7.16 0.08 0.61
CA GLY A 101 -8.27 0.10 -0.32
C GLY A 101 -8.97 -1.26 -0.48
N ASN A 102 -10.06 -1.26 -1.23
CA ASN A 102 -10.93 -2.41 -1.43
C ASN A 102 -10.32 -3.57 -2.23
N GLY A 103 -9.28 -3.32 -3.04
CA GLY A 103 -8.56 -4.36 -3.78
C GLY A 103 -7.44 -5.02 -3.01
N VAL A 104 -7.27 -4.70 -1.72
CA VAL A 104 -6.23 -5.30 -0.87
C VAL A 104 -6.73 -6.61 -0.28
N ALA A 105 -5.91 -7.66 -0.40
CA ALA A 105 -6.07 -8.90 0.34
C ALA A 105 -5.46 -8.71 1.74
N LEU A 106 -6.31 -8.36 2.70
CA LEU A 106 -5.90 -7.92 4.03
C LEU A 106 -5.81 -9.10 5.00
N ASN A 107 -4.60 -9.38 5.49
CA ASN A 107 -4.39 -10.22 6.67
C ASN A 107 -4.40 -9.32 7.91
N ILE A 108 -5.44 -9.43 8.74
CA ILE A 108 -5.62 -8.57 9.92
C ILE A 108 -4.51 -8.78 10.97
N PRO A 109 -4.14 -10.01 11.34
CA PRO A 109 -2.98 -10.26 12.19
C PRO A 109 -1.68 -9.62 11.69
N ASP A 110 -1.39 -9.70 10.39
CA ASP A 110 -0.20 -9.11 9.80
C ASP A 110 -0.24 -7.58 9.88
N LEU A 111 -1.40 -6.98 9.62
CA LEU A 111 -1.58 -5.53 9.75
C LEU A 111 -1.23 -5.03 11.15
N PHE A 112 -1.79 -5.66 12.20
CA PHE A 112 -1.54 -5.24 13.57
C PHE A 112 -0.09 -5.51 14.00
N ARG A 113 0.51 -6.61 13.53
CA ARG A 113 1.92 -6.90 13.78
C ARG A 113 2.81 -5.79 13.20
N GLU A 114 2.64 -5.44 11.93
CA GLU A 114 3.43 -4.37 11.30
C GLU A 114 3.23 -3.01 11.99
N ILE A 115 1.99 -2.65 12.37
CA ILE A 115 1.74 -1.42 13.13
C ILE A 115 2.52 -1.42 14.45
N ASN A 116 2.46 -2.52 15.20
CA ASN A 116 3.16 -2.63 16.48
C ASN A 116 4.69 -2.58 16.27
N ASP A 117 5.21 -3.23 15.23
CA ASP A 117 6.63 -3.26 14.94
C ASP A 117 7.19 -1.86 14.65
N ILE A 118 6.50 -1.05 13.85
CA ILE A 118 6.95 0.32 13.57
C ILE A 118 6.82 1.23 14.80
N VAL A 119 5.74 1.11 15.56
CA VAL A 119 5.54 1.91 16.79
C VAL A 119 6.57 1.56 17.86
N ASN A 120 6.90 0.28 18.03
CA ASN A 120 7.94 -0.16 18.98
C ASN A 120 9.34 0.34 18.59
N GLN A 121 9.56 0.70 17.33
CA GLN A 121 10.80 1.31 16.84
C GLN A 121 10.79 2.85 16.92
N GLY A 122 9.75 3.44 17.53
CA GLY A 122 9.66 4.86 17.79
C GLY A 122 8.91 5.67 16.73
N VAL A 123 8.30 5.01 15.72
CA VAL A 123 7.44 5.70 14.77
C VAL A 123 6.13 6.10 15.46
N PRO A 124 5.67 7.36 15.34
CA PRO A 124 4.37 7.77 15.86
C PRO A 124 3.25 6.87 15.32
N LYS A 125 2.20 6.67 16.14
CA LYS A 125 1.07 5.84 15.72
C LYS A 125 0.43 6.41 14.44
N PRO A 126 0.46 5.68 13.31
CA PRO A 126 0.01 6.21 12.04
C PRO A 126 -1.52 6.34 11.96
N LYS A 127 -1.98 7.27 11.13
CA LYS A 127 -3.39 7.40 10.78
C LYS A 127 -3.70 6.40 9.65
N ILE A 128 -4.41 5.32 9.97
CA ILE A 128 -4.75 4.28 9.01
C ILE A 128 -6.27 4.15 8.91
N LEU A 129 -6.77 4.20 7.69
CA LEU A 129 -8.15 3.87 7.34
C LEU A 129 -8.17 2.59 6.52
N VAL A 130 -9.12 1.73 6.79
CA VAL A 130 -9.32 0.49 6.04
C VAL A 130 -10.68 0.54 5.36
N SER A 131 -10.71 0.24 4.07
CA SER A 131 -11.97 0.13 3.34
C SER A 131 -12.85 -0.96 3.96
N ASP A 132 -14.13 -0.69 4.14
CA ASP A 132 -15.14 -1.67 4.54
C ASP A 132 -15.37 -2.78 3.49
N ARG A 133 -14.80 -2.59 2.31
CA ARG A 133 -14.79 -3.55 1.19
C ARG A 133 -13.44 -4.23 0.99
N ALA A 134 -12.45 -4.00 1.87
CA ALA A 134 -11.20 -4.74 1.81
C ALA A 134 -11.50 -6.23 2.07
N GLN A 135 -10.91 -7.09 1.24
CA GLN A 135 -11.14 -8.51 1.35
C GLN A 135 -10.20 -9.11 2.40
N ILE A 136 -10.71 -10.04 3.20
CA ILE A 136 -9.96 -10.59 4.33
C ILE A 136 -9.31 -11.93 3.97
N VAL A 137 -8.00 -12.00 4.14
CA VAL A 137 -7.26 -13.27 4.10
C VAL A 137 -7.56 -14.04 5.37
N MET A 138 -8.27 -15.14 5.24
CA MET A 138 -8.65 -16.01 6.34
C MET A 138 -7.55 -17.02 6.65
N PRO A 139 -7.47 -17.55 7.88
CA PRO A 139 -6.44 -18.53 8.25
C PRO A 139 -6.39 -19.78 7.35
N TYR A 140 -7.52 -20.22 6.82
CA TYR A 140 -7.54 -21.36 5.91
C TYR A 140 -6.87 -21.09 4.56
N HIS A 141 -6.84 -19.83 4.06
CA HIS A 141 -6.06 -19.48 2.86
C HIS A 141 -4.56 -19.72 3.09
N VAL A 142 -4.06 -19.32 4.26
CA VAL A 142 -2.66 -19.57 4.66
C VAL A 142 -2.36 -21.06 4.75
N LEU A 143 -3.26 -21.84 5.34
CA LEU A 143 -3.11 -23.29 5.45
C LEU A 143 -3.12 -23.97 4.07
N PHE A 144 -4.02 -23.57 3.17
CA PHE A 144 -4.04 -24.10 1.81
C PHE A 144 -2.75 -23.79 1.05
N ASP A 145 -2.22 -22.58 1.17
CA ASP A 145 -0.96 -22.21 0.54
C ASP A 145 0.21 -23.07 1.05
N GLN A 146 0.26 -23.33 2.35
CA GLN A 146 1.25 -24.22 2.97
C GLN A 146 1.12 -25.66 2.47
N TYR A 147 -0.10 -26.23 2.48
CA TYR A 147 -0.33 -27.60 2.02
C TYR A 147 -0.04 -27.80 0.53
N GLU A 148 -0.33 -26.80 -0.32
CA GLU A 148 0.03 -26.86 -1.74
C GLU A 148 1.54 -26.89 -1.95
N GLU A 149 2.30 -26.08 -1.23
CA GLU A 149 3.76 -26.10 -1.28
C GLU A 149 4.33 -27.44 -0.77
N GLU A 150 3.77 -28.02 0.29
CA GLU A 150 4.15 -29.34 0.81
C GLU A 150 3.83 -30.45 -0.19
N ARG A 151 2.63 -30.41 -0.82
CA ARG A 151 2.21 -31.38 -1.81
C ARG A 151 3.12 -31.45 -3.03
N LEU A 152 3.71 -30.32 -3.42
CA LEU A 152 4.61 -30.22 -4.56
C LEU A 152 6.02 -30.80 -4.31
N ALA A 153 6.36 -31.14 -3.06
CA ALA A 153 7.50 -31.96 -2.65
C ALA A 153 8.77 -31.80 -3.52
N GLY A 154 9.41 -30.63 -3.46
CA GLY A 154 10.64 -30.37 -4.22
C GLY A 154 10.46 -29.81 -5.62
N LYS A 155 9.22 -29.65 -6.09
CA LYS A 155 8.82 -28.85 -7.26
C LYS A 155 8.02 -27.61 -6.83
N SER A 156 8.31 -27.09 -5.63
CA SER A 156 7.59 -25.96 -5.04
C SER A 156 7.70 -24.71 -5.94
N PHE A 157 6.62 -23.94 -6.02
CA PHE A 157 6.61 -22.65 -6.73
C PHE A 157 7.36 -21.56 -5.98
N GLY A 158 7.79 -21.80 -4.73
CA GLY A 158 8.39 -20.80 -3.87
C GLY A 158 7.37 -19.79 -3.35
N SER A 159 6.17 -20.26 -2.99
CA SER A 159 5.15 -19.42 -2.36
C SER A 159 5.68 -18.77 -1.08
N THR A 160 5.25 -17.56 -0.81
CA THR A 160 5.51 -16.86 0.44
C THR A 160 4.72 -17.45 1.62
N LYS A 161 3.83 -18.42 1.36
CA LYS A 161 2.94 -19.06 2.34
C LYS A 161 2.06 -18.05 3.11
N SER A 162 1.77 -16.94 2.45
CA SER A 162 0.94 -15.85 2.99
C SER A 162 -0.55 -15.99 2.64
N GLY A 163 -0.91 -17.06 1.94
CA GLY A 163 -2.28 -17.38 1.59
C GLY A 163 -2.85 -16.56 0.43
N ILE A 164 -2.02 -15.84 -0.31
CA ILE A 164 -2.50 -14.93 -1.37
C ILE A 164 -2.93 -15.71 -2.63
N ALA A 165 -2.19 -16.76 -3.01
CA ALA A 165 -2.58 -17.58 -4.17
C ALA A 165 -3.94 -18.29 -3.97
N PRO A 166 -4.20 -18.97 -2.85
CA PRO A 166 -5.52 -19.55 -2.59
C PRO A 166 -6.64 -18.54 -2.33
N PHE A 167 -6.28 -17.31 -2.00
CA PHE A 167 -7.24 -16.22 -1.78
C PHE A 167 -7.86 -15.73 -3.10
N TYR A 168 -7.09 -15.61 -4.18
CA TYR A 168 -7.55 -15.19 -5.52
C TYR A 168 -8.06 -16.37 -6.33
#